data_a43a9a04bdb187abb333a0de045808e8
#
_entry.id   a43a9a04bdb187abb333a0de045808e8
#
_cell.length_a   1.000
_cell.length_b   1.000
_cell.length_c   1.000
_cell.angle_alpha   90.00
_cell.angle_beta   90.00
_cell.angle_gamma   90.00
#
_symmetry.space_group_name_H-M   'P 1'
#
loop_
_entity.id
_entity.type
_entity.pdbx_description
1 polymer ?
#
loop_
_entity_poly.entity_id
_entity_poly.type
_entity_poly.pdbx_seq_one_letter_code
_entity_poly.pdbx_strand_id
1 'polypeptide(L)'
;MTVPADPRLILRDEELDQGLEVMLLAEASLWAAVDAALEVETGLGRPHWRAAFLLRRRPGLGVRDLSRLTGLSKQAASRTLADLVRLGLAETDAGDLDGRRRPARLTDAGRAFEDRVAEPLRALLGRAYRTGGLDGVAGARRILAALAGPRTGVGLRRGEK
;
A
#
# COMPACT_ATOMS: atom_id res chain seq x y z
N MET A 1 17.74 -12.21 -0.34
CA MET A 1 18.77 -12.25 -1.39
C MET A 1 18.70 -10.94 -2.15
N THR A 2 19.69 -10.09 -1.99
CA THR A 2 19.85 -8.85 -2.76
C THR A 2 20.25 -9.26 -4.18
N VAL A 3 19.46 -8.87 -5.19
CA VAL A 3 19.88 -9.05 -6.58
C VAL A 3 21.10 -8.15 -6.77
N PRO A 4 22.26 -8.68 -7.20
CA PRO A 4 23.43 -7.83 -7.42
C PRO A 4 23.09 -6.78 -8.49
N ALA A 5 23.56 -5.55 -8.27
CA ALA A 5 23.44 -4.49 -9.27
C ALA A 5 24.17 -4.94 -10.56
N ASP A 6 23.55 -4.72 -11.72
CA ASP A 6 24.20 -5.02 -13.01
C ASP A 6 25.30 -3.97 -13.23
N PRO A 7 26.58 -4.35 -13.26
CA PRO A 7 27.68 -3.40 -13.38
C PRO A 7 27.73 -2.71 -14.75
N ARG A 8 26.95 -3.18 -15.71
CA ARG A 8 26.83 -2.59 -17.05
C ARG A 8 25.80 -1.47 -17.10
N LEU A 9 24.98 -1.32 -16.06
CA LEU A 9 23.95 -0.28 -15.97
C LEU A 9 24.60 1.03 -15.50
N ILE A 10 25.00 1.86 -16.44
CA ILE A 10 25.46 3.22 -16.19
C ILE A 10 24.28 4.15 -16.43
N LEU A 11 23.79 4.78 -15.37
CA LEU A 11 22.69 5.73 -15.42
C LEU A 11 23.24 7.16 -15.33
N ARG A 12 22.80 8.03 -16.23
CA ARG A 12 23.07 9.47 -16.18
C ARG A 12 22.01 10.16 -15.34
N ASP A 13 22.32 11.31 -14.79
CA ASP A 13 21.39 12.08 -13.97
C ASP A 13 20.10 12.41 -14.71
N GLU A 14 20.18 12.72 -16.01
CA GLU A 14 19.01 12.98 -16.87
C GLU A 14 18.06 11.76 -16.97
N GLU A 15 18.60 10.54 -17.01
CA GLU A 15 17.79 9.29 -17.05
C GLU A 15 17.15 9.03 -15.67
N LEU A 16 17.85 9.37 -14.59
CA LEU A 16 17.31 9.28 -13.24
C LEU A 16 16.21 10.32 -13.01
N ASP A 17 16.39 11.55 -13.49
CA ASP A 17 15.40 12.63 -13.40
C ASP A 17 14.12 12.27 -14.18
N GLN A 18 14.24 11.70 -15.39
CA GLN A 18 13.10 11.18 -16.15
C GLN A 18 12.37 10.09 -15.38
N GLY A 19 13.12 9.18 -14.75
CA GLY A 19 12.54 8.14 -13.90
C GLY A 19 11.77 8.71 -12.72
N LEU A 20 12.32 9.74 -12.05
CA LEU A 20 11.65 10.44 -10.94
C LEU A 20 10.39 11.15 -11.42
N GLU A 21 10.43 11.86 -12.55
CA GLU A 21 9.26 12.53 -13.13
C GLU A 21 8.12 11.54 -13.40
N VAL A 22 8.41 10.42 -14.05
CA VAL A 22 7.40 9.38 -14.34
C VAL A 22 6.82 8.82 -13.04
N MET A 23 7.64 8.61 -12.02
CA MET A 23 7.15 8.11 -10.72
C MET A 23 6.23 9.12 -10.04
N LEU A 24 6.56 10.41 -10.04
CA LEU A 24 5.72 11.46 -9.46
C LEU A 24 4.38 11.58 -10.19
N LEU A 25 4.39 11.50 -11.52
CA LEU A 25 3.16 11.54 -12.33
C LEU A 25 2.30 10.27 -12.12
N ALA A 26 2.93 9.11 -12.00
CA ALA A 26 2.23 7.85 -11.70
C ALA A 26 1.61 7.88 -10.30
N GLU A 27 2.33 8.40 -9.29
CA GLU A 27 1.80 8.59 -7.94
C GLU A 27 0.58 9.52 -7.95
N ALA A 28 0.68 10.66 -8.64
CA ALA A 28 -0.43 11.61 -8.76
C ALA A 28 -1.68 10.95 -9.37
N SER A 29 -1.50 10.16 -10.42
CA SER A 29 -2.60 9.42 -11.08
C SER A 29 -3.24 8.37 -10.16
N LEU A 30 -2.44 7.66 -9.37
CA LEU A 30 -2.94 6.71 -8.38
C LEU A 30 -3.75 7.40 -7.30
N TRP A 31 -3.25 8.53 -6.77
CA TRP A 31 -3.96 9.27 -5.73
C TRP A 31 -5.22 9.95 -6.25
N ALA A 32 -5.25 10.44 -7.48
CA ALA A 32 -6.47 10.96 -8.09
C ALA A 32 -7.57 9.88 -8.17
N ALA A 33 -7.20 8.65 -8.53
CA ALA A 33 -8.15 7.53 -8.54
C ALA A 33 -8.64 7.14 -7.13
N VAL A 34 -7.78 7.23 -6.12
CA VAL A 34 -8.18 7.02 -4.71
C VAL A 34 -9.15 8.10 -4.26
N ASP A 35 -8.82 9.36 -4.52
CA ASP A 35 -9.65 10.50 -4.10
C ASP A 35 -11.04 10.43 -4.72
N ALA A 36 -11.12 10.17 -6.04
CA ALA A 36 -12.40 10.01 -6.73
C ALA A 36 -13.24 8.87 -6.14
N ALA A 37 -12.61 7.75 -5.78
CA ALA A 37 -13.32 6.64 -5.13
C ALA A 37 -13.75 6.96 -3.69
N LEU A 38 -13.05 7.86 -3.01
CA LEU A 38 -13.37 8.28 -1.63
C LEU A 38 -14.43 9.38 -1.55
N GLU A 39 -14.77 10.06 -2.64
CA GLU A 39 -15.78 11.13 -2.65
C GLU A 39 -17.15 10.68 -2.11
N VAL A 40 -17.49 9.40 -2.29
CA VAL A 40 -18.75 8.82 -1.80
C VAL A 40 -18.64 8.24 -0.38
N GLU A 41 -17.46 8.25 0.22
CA GLU A 41 -17.19 7.64 1.54
C GLU A 41 -17.10 8.74 2.61
N THR A 42 -18.18 8.94 3.34
CA THR A 42 -18.26 10.01 4.35
C THR A 42 -17.27 9.80 5.51
N GLY A 43 -16.46 10.80 5.79
CA GLY A 43 -15.52 10.79 6.92
C GLY A 43 -14.28 9.92 6.72
N LEU A 44 -14.08 9.37 5.53
CA LEU A 44 -12.93 8.55 5.17
C LEU A 44 -12.02 9.29 4.19
N GLY A 45 -10.71 9.00 4.25
CA GLY A 45 -9.72 9.61 3.38
C GLY A 45 -8.58 8.64 3.09
N ARG A 46 -7.57 9.12 2.35
CA ARG A 46 -6.39 8.32 1.94
C ARG A 46 -5.75 7.50 3.08
N PRO A 47 -5.57 8.04 4.30
CA PRO A 47 -4.99 7.25 5.39
C PRO A 47 -5.85 6.03 5.77
N HIS A 48 -7.16 6.18 5.78
CA HIS A 48 -8.11 5.11 6.10
C HIS A 48 -8.06 3.99 5.08
N TRP A 49 -8.09 4.34 3.77
CA TRP A 49 -7.93 3.34 2.72
C TRP A 49 -6.57 2.65 2.77
N ARG A 50 -5.45 3.40 2.96
CA ARG A 50 -4.12 2.80 3.09
C ARG A 50 -4.05 1.79 4.23
N ALA A 51 -4.63 2.13 5.38
CA ALA A 51 -4.70 1.23 6.53
C ALA A 51 -5.56 -0.01 6.21
N ALA A 52 -6.74 0.17 5.64
CA ALA A 52 -7.62 -0.94 5.24
C ALA A 52 -6.94 -1.86 4.21
N PHE A 53 -6.29 -1.28 3.20
CA PHE A 53 -5.55 -2.03 2.18
C PHE A 53 -4.43 -2.90 2.78
N LEU A 54 -3.71 -2.39 3.78
CA LEU A 54 -2.67 -3.14 4.48
C LEU A 54 -3.25 -4.22 5.38
N LEU A 55 -4.30 -3.91 6.15
CA LEU A 55 -4.98 -4.87 7.02
C LEU A 55 -5.60 -6.03 6.25
N ARG A 56 -6.12 -5.78 5.05
CA ARG A 56 -6.65 -6.83 4.15
C ARG A 56 -5.59 -7.87 3.81
N ARG A 57 -4.36 -7.43 3.56
CA ARG A 57 -3.24 -8.28 3.12
C ARG A 57 -2.40 -8.83 4.25
N ARG A 58 -2.46 -8.18 5.40
CA ARG A 58 -1.68 -8.49 6.59
C ARG A 58 -2.56 -8.32 7.84
N PRO A 59 -3.47 -9.27 8.09
CA PRO A 59 -4.27 -9.25 9.32
C PRO A 59 -3.36 -9.28 10.55
N GLY A 60 -3.75 -8.57 11.61
CA GLY A 60 -3.00 -8.52 12.85
C GLY A 60 -1.97 -7.40 12.95
N LEU A 61 -1.94 -6.46 11.99
CA LEU A 61 -1.13 -5.25 12.14
C LEU A 61 -1.70 -4.38 13.27
N GLY A 62 -0.79 -3.83 14.09
CA GLY A 62 -1.13 -2.82 15.09
C GLY A 62 -0.73 -1.40 14.64
N VAL A 63 -0.98 -0.42 15.51
CA VAL A 63 -0.67 1.01 15.24
C VAL A 63 0.79 1.22 14.84
N ARG A 64 1.75 0.53 15.49
CA ARG A 64 3.19 0.66 15.17
C ARG A 64 3.50 0.18 13.75
N ASP A 65 2.90 -0.94 13.34
CA ASP A 65 3.10 -1.49 12.01
C ASP A 65 2.48 -0.59 10.95
N LEU A 66 1.26 -0.09 11.19
CA LEU A 66 0.60 0.86 10.31
C LEU A 66 1.42 2.14 10.16
N SER A 67 1.90 2.73 11.26
CA SER A 67 2.78 3.91 11.23
C SER A 67 4.01 3.65 10.36
N ARG A 68 4.72 2.55 10.59
CA ARG A 68 5.94 2.18 9.84
C ARG A 68 5.68 1.96 8.35
N LEU A 69 4.57 1.27 8.01
CA LEU A 69 4.25 0.89 6.63
C LEU A 69 3.64 2.04 5.82
N THR A 70 2.90 2.94 6.46
CA THR A 70 2.24 4.07 5.80
C THR A 70 3.06 5.35 5.78
N GLY A 71 4.08 5.44 6.64
CA GLY A 71 4.82 6.69 6.87
C GLY A 71 4.06 7.71 7.74
N LEU A 72 2.88 7.37 8.25
CA LEU A 72 2.14 8.21 9.18
C LEU A 72 2.84 8.28 10.54
N SER A 73 2.68 9.40 11.26
CA SER A 73 3.06 9.45 12.66
C SER A 73 2.28 8.40 13.47
N LYS A 74 2.82 7.97 14.61
CA LYS A 74 2.15 7.01 15.48
C LYS A 74 0.76 7.52 15.92
N GLN A 75 0.64 8.83 16.20
CA GLN A 75 -0.61 9.46 16.57
C GLN A 75 -1.63 9.43 15.41
N ALA A 76 -1.20 9.76 14.17
CA ALA A 76 -2.06 9.71 13.00
C ALA A 76 -2.50 8.28 12.68
N ALA A 77 -1.60 7.29 12.76
CA ALA A 77 -1.95 5.89 12.58
C ALA A 77 -2.94 5.38 13.65
N SER A 78 -2.77 5.81 14.90
CA SER A 78 -3.71 5.49 15.99
C SER A 78 -5.10 6.06 15.74
N ARG A 79 -5.18 7.32 15.33
CA ARG A 79 -6.46 7.98 14.98
C ARG A 79 -7.12 7.29 13.80
N THR A 80 -6.38 7.03 12.73
CA THR A 80 -6.89 6.31 11.55
C THR A 80 -7.48 4.95 11.92
N LEU A 81 -6.80 4.17 12.76
CA LEU A 81 -7.31 2.88 13.19
C LEU A 81 -8.54 3.01 14.06
N ALA A 82 -8.55 3.98 15.00
CA ALA A 82 -9.70 4.26 15.85
C ALA A 82 -10.93 4.66 15.03
N ASP A 83 -10.75 5.47 13.98
CA ASP A 83 -11.84 5.83 13.05
C ASP A 83 -12.38 4.63 12.29
N LEU A 84 -11.52 3.75 11.78
CA LEU A 84 -11.97 2.51 11.14
C LEU A 84 -12.76 1.60 12.09
N VAL A 85 -12.33 1.50 13.36
CA VAL A 85 -13.07 0.72 14.38
C VAL A 85 -14.41 1.37 14.71
N ARG A 86 -14.42 2.69 14.94
CA ARG A 86 -15.64 3.45 15.24
C ARG A 86 -16.68 3.34 14.13
N LEU A 87 -16.24 3.27 12.88
CA LEU A 87 -17.11 3.12 11.69
C LEU A 87 -17.46 1.65 11.40
N GLY A 88 -17.04 0.70 12.23
CA GLY A 88 -17.32 -0.72 12.04
C GLY A 88 -16.57 -1.36 10.86
N LEU A 89 -15.53 -0.71 10.34
CA LEU A 89 -14.73 -1.20 9.21
C LEU A 89 -13.56 -2.08 9.66
N ALA A 90 -13.14 -1.94 10.91
CA ALA A 90 -12.12 -2.77 11.52
C ALA A 90 -12.52 -3.18 12.94
N GLU A 91 -11.91 -4.24 13.41
CA GLU A 91 -11.99 -4.71 14.79
C GLU A 91 -10.59 -4.93 15.34
N THR A 92 -10.44 -4.78 16.64
CA THR A 92 -9.19 -5.06 17.36
C THR A 92 -9.45 -6.14 18.38
N ASP A 93 -8.57 -7.13 18.46
CA ASP A 93 -8.64 -8.09 19.56
C ASP A 93 -8.38 -7.38 20.91
N ALA A 94 -8.99 -7.88 21.96
CA ALA A 94 -8.61 -7.51 23.33
C ALA A 94 -7.12 -7.81 23.47
N GLY A 95 -6.32 -6.77 23.76
CA GLY A 95 -4.86 -6.90 23.77
C GLY A 95 -4.39 -8.00 24.72
N ASP A 96 -3.22 -8.58 24.42
CA ASP A 96 -2.47 -9.41 25.36
C ASP A 96 -2.41 -8.70 26.73
N LEU A 97 -2.32 -9.50 27.79
CA LEU A 97 -2.24 -9.05 29.18
C LEU A 97 -1.24 -7.88 29.44
N ASP A 98 -0.36 -7.61 28.48
CA ASP A 98 0.66 -6.56 28.48
C ASP A 98 0.24 -5.25 27.79
N GLY A 99 -0.98 -5.13 27.27
CA GLY A 99 -1.58 -3.89 26.72
C GLY A 99 -0.85 -3.25 25.52
N ARG A 100 0.26 -3.86 25.05
CA ARG A 100 1.19 -3.25 24.09
C ARG A 100 0.87 -3.52 22.64
N ARG A 101 0.06 -4.53 22.33
CA ARG A 101 -0.25 -4.93 20.96
C ARG A 101 -1.75 -5.25 20.85
N ARG A 102 -2.46 -4.44 20.10
CA ARG A 102 -3.86 -4.71 19.73
C ARG A 102 -3.86 -5.01 18.22
N PRO A 103 -3.81 -6.29 17.82
CA PRO A 103 -3.88 -6.67 16.43
C PRO A 103 -5.24 -6.27 15.86
N ALA A 104 -5.22 -5.67 14.68
CA ALA A 104 -6.40 -5.23 13.98
C ALA A 104 -6.66 -6.09 12.75
N ARG A 105 -7.94 -6.26 12.41
CA ARG A 105 -8.40 -6.92 11.19
C ARG A 105 -9.61 -6.20 10.61
N LEU A 106 -9.84 -6.35 9.31
CA LEU A 106 -11.03 -5.79 8.69
C LEU A 106 -12.26 -6.66 8.99
N THR A 107 -13.38 -5.98 9.22
CA THR A 107 -14.72 -6.58 9.16
C THR A 107 -15.13 -6.85 7.71
N ASP A 108 -16.29 -7.47 7.48
CA ASP A 108 -16.85 -7.61 6.13
C ASP A 108 -17.15 -6.24 5.49
N ALA A 109 -17.67 -5.30 6.28
CA ALA A 109 -17.87 -3.92 5.85
C ALA A 109 -16.57 -3.23 5.46
N GLY A 110 -15.48 -3.45 6.24
CA GLY A 110 -14.16 -2.93 5.93
C GLY A 110 -13.55 -3.53 4.67
N ARG A 111 -13.78 -4.82 4.43
CA ARG A 111 -13.38 -5.47 3.17
C ARG A 111 -14.13 -4.89 1.97
N ALA A 112 -15.44 -4.68 2.11
CA ALA A 112 -16.25 -4.06 1.06
C ALA A 112 -15.81 -2.62 0.77
N PHE A 113 -15.51 -1.83 1.79
CA PHE A 113 -14.91 -0.49 1.64
C PHE A 113 -13.58 -0.54 0.89
N GLU A 114 -12.66 -1.42 1.31
CA GLU A 114 -11.35 -1.57 0.65
C GLU A 114 -11.51 -1.96 -0.82
N ASP A 115 -12.42 -2.88 -1.14
CA ASP A 115 -12.67 -3.34 -2.50
C ASP A 115 -13.20 -2.19 -3.39
N ARG A 116 -14.16 -1.38 -2.92
CA ARG A 116 -14.70 -0.26 -3.70
C ARG A 116 -13.62 0.74 -4.08
N VAL A 117 -12.74 1.10 -3.14
CA VAL A 117 -11.66 2.05 -3.42
C VAL A 117 -10.53 1.43 -4.24
N ALA A 118 -10.24 0.15 -4.04
CA ALA A 118 -9.16 -0.52 -4.76
C ALA A 118 -9.51 -0.88 -6.22
N GLU A 119 -10.80 -1.04 -6.56
CA GLU A 119 -11.21 -1.47 -7.89
C GLU A 119 -10.76 -0.53 -9.02
N PRO A 120 -10.98 0.79 -8.97
CA PRO A 120 -10.48 1.69 -10.01
C PRO A 120 -8.96 1.70 -10.10
N LEU A 121 -8.24 1.50 -8.99
CA LEU A 121 -6.78 1.37 -8.99
C LEU A 121 -6.32 0.07 -9.65
N ARG A 122 -7.00 -1.04 -9.37
CA ARG A 122 -6.72 -2.33 -10.04
C ARG A 122 -6.94 -2.21 -11.54
N ALA A 123 -8.01 -1.53 -11.97
CA ALA A 123 -8.29 -1.28 -13.37
C ALA A 123 -7.20 -0.41 -14.03
N LEU A 124 -6.78 0.68 -13.35
CA LEU A 124 -5.70 1.56 -13.81
C LEU A 124 -4.38 0.77 -13.96
N LEU A 125 -3.98 0.05 -12.93
CA LEU A 125 -2.76 -0.76 -12.93
C LEU A 125 -2.83 -1.88 -13.96
N GLY A 126 -4.00 -2.51 -14.12
CA GLY A 126 -4.21 -3.55 -15.12
C GLY A 126 -4.05 -3.05 -16.55
N ARG A 127 -4.50 -1.82 -16.86
CA ARG A 127 -4.23 -1.19 -18.17
C ARG A 127 -2.74 -0.94 -18.39
N ALA A 128 -2.05 -0.36 -17.40
CA ALA A 128 -0.62 -0.12 -17.46
C ALA A 128 0.18 -1.42 -17.64
N TYR A 129 -0.19 -2.47 -16.94
CA TYR A 129 0.46 -3.78 -17.05
C TYR A 129 0.26 -4.42 -18.43
N ARG A 130 -0.91 -4.28 -19.05
CA ARG A 130 -1.13 -4.74 -20.41
C ARG A 130 -0.25 -4.00 -21.42
N THR A 131 -0.06 -2.70 -21.24
CA THR A 131 0.84 -1.90 -22.07
C THR A 131 2.31 -2.32 -21.89
N GLY A 132 2.75 -2.59 -20.66
CA GLY A 132 4.13 -2.95 -20.36
C GLY A 132 4.51 -4.40 -20.70
N GLY A 133 3.53 -5.28 -20.88
CA GLY A 133 3.77 -6.70 -21.10
C GLY A 133 4.40 -7.43 -19.92
N LEU A 134 4.69 -8.73 -20.08
CA LEU A 134 5.19 -9.57 -18.97
C LEU A 134 6.54 -9.10 -18.43
N ASP A 135 7.48 -8.77 -19.31
CA ASP A 135 8.81 -8.33 -18.90
C ASP A 135 8.78 -6.97 -18.20
N GLY A 136 7.95 -6.03 -18.71
CA GLY A 136 7.71 -4.74 -18.10
C GLY A 136 7.11 -4.87 -16.69
N VAL A 137 6.14 -5.76 -16.50
CA VAL A 137 5.55 -6.04 -15.17
C VAL A 137 6.59 -6.61 -14.21
N ALA A 138 7.40 -7.57 -14.66
CA ALA A 138 8.46 -8.17 -13.84
C ALA A 138 9.53 -7.13 -13.45
N GLY A 139 9.93 -6.29 -14.41
CA GLY A 139 10.87 -5.19 -14.21
C GLY A 139 10.35 -4.15 -13.22
N ALA A 140 9.14 -3.64 -13.45
CA ALA A 140 8.50 -2.67 -12.59
C ALA A 140 8.37 -3.17 -11.14
N ARG A 141 7.95 -4.43 -10.95
CA ARG A 141 7.86 -5.03 -9.61
C ARG A 141 9.21 -5.08 -8.90
N ARG A 142 10.29 -5.43 -9.61
CA ARG A 142 11.64 -5.46 -9.03
C ARG A 142 12.11 -4.07 -8.62
N ILE A 143 11.93 -3.07 -9.48
CA ILE A 143 12.33 -1.68 -9.21
C ILE A 143 11.54 -1.13 -8.03
N LEU A 144 10.21 -1.25 -8.04
CA LEU A 144 9.37 -0.75 -6.96
C LEU A 144 9.63 -1.46 -5.62
N ALA A 145 9.90 -2.77 -5.64
CA ALA A 145 10.27 -3.51 -4.44
C ALA A 145 11.64 -3.05 -3.87
N ALA A 146 12.60 -2.74 -4.73
CA ALA A 146 13.90 -2.19 -4.31
C ALA A 146 13.74 -0.80 -3.69
N LEU A 147 12.92 0.08 -4.29
CA LEU A 147 12.63 1.41 -3.76
C LEU A 147 11.87 1.35 -2.42
N ALA A 148 10.92 0.43 -2.30
CA ALA A 148 10.17 0.24 -1.06
C ALA A 148 11.06 -0.21 0.11
N GLY A 149 12.19 -0.85 -0.18
CA GLY A 149 13.20 -1.26 0.78
C GLY A 149 12.73 -2.35 1.76
N PRO A 150 13.60 -2.80 2.66
CA PRO A 150 13.32 -3.91 3.58
C PRO A 150 12.27 -3.58 4.64
N ARG A 151 11.97 -2.30 4.88
CA ARG A 151 11.00 -1.85 5.89
C ARG A 151 9.58 -2.31 5.60
N THR A 152 9.25 -2.57 4.34
CA THR A 152 7.88 -2.90 3.92
C THR A 152 7.58 -4.39 4.00
N GLY A 153 8.60 -5.26 4.11
CA GLY A 153 8.42 -6.72 4.10
C GLY A 153 7.69 -7.21 2.83
N VAL A 154 7.74 -6.44 1.74
CA VAL A 154 7.24 -6.87 0.43
C VAL A 154 8.26 -7.84 -0.16
N GLY A 155 8.28 -9.07 0.38
CA GLY A 155 8.87 -10.18 -0.34
C GLY A 155 8.03 -10.43 -1.59
N LEU A 156 8.65 -10.44 -2.75
CA LEU A 156 8.04 -10.97 -3.95
C LEU A 156 7.67 -12.43 -3.65
N ARG A 157 6.39 -12.71 -3.36
CA ARG A 157 5.93 -14.10 -3.32
C ARG A 157 6.19 -14.65 -4.73
N ARG A 158 7.12 -15.59 -4.84
CA ARG A 158 7.21 -16.44 -6.02
C ARG A 158 5.86 -17.11 -6.13
N GLY A 159 5.20 -16.96 -7.29
CA GLY A 159 4.01 -17.72 -7.60
C GLY A 159 4.37 -19.19 -7.47
N GLU A 160 3.81 -19.85 -6.48
CA GLU A 160 3.71 -21.29 -6.46
C GLU A 160 2.76 -21.68 -7.58
N LYS A 161 3.25 -22.60 -8.40
CA LYS A 161 2.53 -23.20 -9.52
C LYS A 161 1.34 -24.00 -9.00
#